data_e9be82df4769cd9286a9451e075ceef9
#
_entry.id   e9be82df4769cd9286a9451e075ceef9
#
_cell.length_a   1.000
_cell.length_b   1.000
_cell.length_c   1.000
_cell.angle_alpha   90.00
_cell.angle_beta   90.00
_cell.angle_gamma   90.00
#
_symmetry.space_group_name_H-M   'P 1'
#
loop_
_entity.id
_entity.type
_entity.pdbx_description
1 polymer ?
#
loop_
_entity_poly.entity_id
_entity_poly.type
_entity_poly.pdbx_seq_one_letter_code
_entity_poly.pdbx_strand_id
1 'polypeptide(L)'
;MHLSGEWILLIFIVVVTAIMLLLLHLTELGLFLHQTIPDRPHRRMFLASISFFITFLAVRLLVASIQHHIGPFQYVTMGGRHIHHLVWGILILLGVGYGYLNEVGSLSTPASIFWSRLFSILYGVGAALTLDEFALWLNLANVYWSPQGRESIDAVLLFGSLLAIGTWGAPVVTAWRRKK
;
A
#
# COMPACT_ATOMS: atom_id res chain seq x y z
N MET A 1 -0.84 -30.16 2.66
CA MET A 1 -1.59 -29.22 1.79
C MET A 1 -0.67 -28.06 1.52
N HIS A 2 0.02 -28.04 0.37
CA HIS A 2 0.86 -26.89 -0.01
C HIS A 2 -0.07 -25.79 -0.50
N LEU A 3 -0.17 -24.70 0.26
CA LEU A 3 -0.82 -23.50 -0.21
C LEU A 3 -0.03 -22.97 -1.43
N SER A 4 -0.70 -22.76 -2.56
CA SER A 4 -0.05 -22.13 -3.71
C SER A 4 0.36 -20.68 -3.32
N GLY A 5 1.43 -20.18 -3.95
CA GLY A 5 1.94 -18.84 -3.64
C GLY A 5 0.89 -17.73 -3.76
N GLU A 6 -0.10 -17.91 -4.63
CA GLU A 6 -1.24 -17.00 -4.83
C GLU A 6 -2.04 -16.79 -3.55
N TRP A 7 -2.37 -17.88 -2.86
CA TRP A 7 -3.10 -17.82 -1.60
C TRP A 7 -2.28 -17.18 -0.49
N ILE A 8 -0.96 -17.40 -0.48
CA ILE A 8 -0.06 -16.78 0.50
C ILE A 8 -0.08 -15.26 0.35
N LEU A 9 0.04 -14.75 -0.88
CA LEU A 9 0.00 -13.31 -1.14
C LEU A 9 -1.38 -12.71 -0.81
N LEU A 10 -2.47 -13.38 -1.23
CA LEU A 10 -3.83 -12.93 -0.95
C LEU A 10 -4.09 -12.90 0.57
N ILE A 11 -3.73 -13.95 1.27
CA ILE A 11 -3.84 -14.04 2.74
C ILE A 11 -3.02 -12.91 3.38
N PHE A 12 -1.80 -12.68 2.91
CA PHE A 12 -0.95 -11.58 3.39
C PHE A 12 -1.65 -10.22 3.25
N ILE A 13 -2.18 -9.89 2.07
CA ILE A 13 -2.90 -8.63 1.82
C ILE A 13 -4.09 -8.50 2.76
N VAL A 14 -4.90 -9.57 2.87
CA VAL A 14 -6.08 -9.58 3.75
C VAL A 14 -5.68 -9.42 5.21
N VAL A 15 -4.67 -10.13 5.67
CA VAL A 15 -4.19 -10.08 7.06
C VAL A 15 -3.65 -8.70 7.41
N VAL A 16 -2.78 -8.12 6.59
CA VAL A 16 -2.24 -6.77 6.84
C VAL A 16 -3.38 -5.73 6.88
N THR A 17 -4.29 -5.79 5.92
CA THR A 17 -5.44 -4.88 5.86
C THR A 17 -6.36 -5.05 7.07
N ALA A 18 -6.68 -6.30 7.44
CA ALA A 18 -7.52 -6.61 8.58
C ALA A 18 -6.90 -6.15 9.91
N ILE A 19 -5.61 -6.43 10.12
CA ILE A 19 -4.89 -5.98 11.33
C ILE A 19 -4.96 -4.46 11.45
N MET A 20 -4.65 -3.72 10.39
CA MET A 20 -4.71 -2.26 10.42
C MET A 20 -6.13 -1.74 10.69
N LEU A 21 -7.16 -2.33 10.08
CA LEU A 21 -8.54 -1.97 10.33
C LEU A 21 -8.97 -2.29 11.77
N LEU A 22 -8.61 -3.46 12.28
CA LEU A 22 -8.91 -3.86 13.66
C LEU A 22 -8.25 -2.91 14.67
N LEU A 23 -6.99 -2.57 14.48
CA LEU A 23 -6.30 -1.59 15.31
C LEU A 23 -7.03 -0.23 15.31
N LEU A 24 -7.51 0.23 14.16
CA LEU A 24 -8.22 1.49 14.04
C LEU A 24 -9.64 1.46 14.62
N HIS A 25 -10.28 0.30 14.73
CA HIS A 25 -11.68 0.17 15.19
C HIS A 25 -11.79 -0.32 16.63
N LEU A 26 -10.89 -1.22 17.05
CA LEU A 26 -10.93 -1.84 18.39
C LEU A 26 -10.09 -1.10 19.43
N THR A 27 -9.18 -0.22 18.99
CA THR A 27 -8.35 0.58 19.91
C THR A 27 -8.71 2.06 19.80
N GLU A 28 -8.23 2.84 20.77
CA GLU A 28 -8.39 4.31 20.76
C GLU A 28 -7.59 4.99 19.64
N LEU A 29 -6.78 4.23 18.90
CA LEU A 29 -5.95 4.75 17.80
C LEU A 29 -6.78 5.45 16.73
N GLY A 30 -7.95 4.90 16.39
CA GLY A 30 -8.84 5.53 15.41
C GLY A 30 -9.43 6.85 15.87
N LEU A 31 -9.74 6.98 17.18
CA LEU A 31 -10.17 8.23 17.79
C LEU A 31 -9.02 9.23 17.90
N PHE A 32 -7.87 8.77 18.34
CA PHE A 32 -6.64 9.58 18.42
C PHE A 32 -6.28 10.19 17.06
N LEU A 33 -6.27 9.38 15.99
CA LEU A 33 -6.01 9.87 14.64
C LEU A 33 -7.08 10.89 14.18
N HIS A 34 -8.33 10.67 14.54
CA HIS A 34 -9.40 11.60 14.19
C HIS A 34 -9.25 12.96 14.90
N GLN A 35 -8.80 12.95 16.14
CA GLN A 35 -8.56 14.17 16.92
C GLN A 35 -7.28 14.88 16.48
N THR A 36 -6.21 14.13 16.21
CA THR A 36 -4.89 14.68 15.85
C THR A 36 -4.84 15.18 14.42
N ILE A 37 -5.52 14.47 13.49
CA ILE A 37 -5.61 14.85 12.08
C ILE A 37 -7.09 15.05 11.73
N PRO A 38 -7.68 16.22 11.98
CA PRO A 38 -9.11 16.46 11.78
C PRO A 38 -9.50 16.43 10.31
N ASP A 39 -8.58 16.78 9.42
CA ASP A 39 -8.80 16.81 7.97
C ASP A 39 -8.77 15.42 7.35
N ARG A 40 -9.85 15.04 6.65
CA ARG A 40 -10.02 13.71 6.07
C ARG A 40 -8.97 13.35 5.01
N PRO A 41 -8.66 14.21 4.03
CA PRO A 41 -7.62 13.94 3.05
C PRO A 41 -6.27 13.60 3.70
N HIS A 42 -5.84 14.36 4.70
CA HIS A 42 -4.58 14.10 5.40
C HIS A 42 -4.60 12.78 6.17
N ARG A 43 -5.73 12.42 6.81
CA ARG A 43 -5.86 11.08 7.43
C ARG A 43 -5.76 9.96 6.41
N ARG A 44 -6.38 10.12 5.23
CA ARG A 44 -6.27 9.15 4.14
C ARG A 44 -4.83 8.97 3.69
N MET A 45 -4.11 10.07 3.47
CA MET A 45 -2.71 10.05 3.07
C MET A 45 -1.81 9.43 4.15
N PHE A 46 -2.05 9.76 5.42
CA PHE A 46 -1.33 9.16 6.53
C PHE A 46 -1.50 7.64 6.60
N LEU A 47 -2.75 7.15 6.52
CA LEU A 47 -3.03 5.72 6.50
C LEU A 47 -2.43 5.02 5.28
N ALA A 48 -2.50 5.65 4.11
CA ALA A 48 -1.89 5.14 2.89
C ALA A 48 -0.36 5.07 3.01
N SER A 49 0.27 6.09 3.63
CA SER A 49 1.72 6.09 3.85
C SER A 49 2.16 4.94 4.76
N ILE A 50 1.49 4.75 5.90
CA ILE A 50 1.84 3.68 6.83
C ILE A 50 1.63 2.30 6.19
N SER A 51 0.48 2.07 5.55
CA SER A 51 0.22 0.80 4.88
C SER A 51 1.19 0.55 3.72
N PHE A 52 1.58 1.57 2.99
CA PHE A 52 2.61 1.51 1.96
C PHE A 52 3.95 0.98 2.51
N PHE A 53 4.49 1.62 3.55
CA PHE A 53 5.78 1.23 4.11
C PHE A 53 5.74 -0.15 4.78
N ILE A 54 4.67 -0.47 5.52
CA ILE A 54 4.51 -1.81 6.12
C ILE A 54 4.47 -2.88 5.04
N THR A 55 3.67 -2.67 4.00
CA THR A 55 3.52 -3.64 2.90
C THR A 55 4.82 -3.79 2.12
N PHE A 56 5.49 -2.67 1.79
CA PHE A 56 6.77 -2.70 1.09
C PHE A 56 7.81 -3.51 1.86
N LEU A 57 7.98 -3.23 3.15
CA LEU A 57 8.93 -3.95 4.00
C LEU A 57 8.59 -5.44 4.08
N ALA A 58 7.32 -5.76 4.30
CA ALA A 58 6.88 -7.14 4.44
C ALA A 58 7.01 -7.94 3.14
N VAL A 59 6.72 -7.33 1.98
CA VAL A 59 6.92 -7.98 0.67
C VAL A 59 8.41 -8.20 0.40
N ARG A 60 9.28 -7.23 0.69
CA ARG A 60 10.74 -7.40 0.59
C ARG A 60 11.25 -8.56 1.45
N LEU A 61 10.78 -8.66 2.69
CA LEU A 61 11.13 -9.77 3.57
C LEU A 61 10.60 -11.12 3.05
N LEU A 62 9.37 -11.14 2.52
CA LEU A 62 8.78 -12.34 1.93
C LEU A 62 9.58 -12.81 0.70
N VAL A 63 9.87 -11.90 -0.24
CA VAL A 63 10.63 -12.22 -1.46
C VAL A 63 12.06 -12.65 -1.11
N ALA A 64 12.70 -12.00 -0.14
CA ALA A 64 14.01 -12.44 0.37
C ALA A 64 13.95 -13.82 0.99
N SER A 65 12.90 -14.13 1.76
CA SER A 65 12.70 -15.47 2.36
C SER A 65 12.54 -16.55 1.28
N ILE A 66 11.81 -16.27 0.20
CA ILE A 66 11.66 -17.18 -0.94
C ILE A 66 13.01 -17.40 -1.62
N GLN A 67 13.77 -16.34 -1.88
CA GLN A 67 15.07 -16.39 -2.52
C GLN A 67 16.10 -17.22 -1.73
N HIS A 68 16.08 -17.09 -0.41
CA HIS A 68 16.98 -17.82 0.48
C HIS A 68 16.42 -19.18 0.94
N HIS A 69 15.27 -19.63 0.38
CA HIS A 69 14.61 -20.89 0.76
C HIS A 69 14.29 -20.99 2.26
N ILE A 70 13.93 -19.85 2.89
CA ILE A 70 13.56 -19.79 4.30
C ILE A 70 12.04 -19.95 4.44
N GLY A 71 11.60 -21.01 5.11
CA GLY A 71 10.19 -21.29 5.36
C GLY A 71 9.45 -21.95 4.18
N PRO A 72 8.12 -22.03 4.25
CA PRO A 72 7.29 -22.75 3.27
C PRO A 72 6.89 -21.90 2.05
N PHE A 73 7.48 -20.73 1.88
CA PHE A 73 7.09 -19.76 0.87
C PHE A 73 7.62 -20.11 -0.52
N GLN A 74 6.80 -19.93 -1.54
CA GLN A 74 7.15 -20.19 -2.94
C GLN A 74 6.61 -19.07 -3.83
N TYR A 75 7.20 -18.94 -5.03
CA TYR A 75 6.71 -18.00 -6.05
C TYR A 75 5.30 -18.37 -6.52
N VAL A 76 4.51 -17.34 -6.82
CA VAL A 76 3.16 -17.49 -7.38
C VAL A 76 3.26 -17.95 -8.84
N THR A 77 2.68 -19.11 -9.15
CA THR A 77 2.61 -19.62 -10.52
C THR A 77 1.18 -19.99 -10.87
N MET A 78 0.67 -19.46 -11.99
CA MET A 78 -0.66 -19.78 -12.50
C MET A 78 -0.55 -20.19 -13.98
N GLY A 79 -1.04 -21.38 -14.31
CA GLY A 79 -0.96 -21.90 -15.68
C GLY A 79 0.46 -21.98 -16.24
N GLY A 80 1.46 -22.29 -15.40
CA GLY A 80 2.88 -22.35 -15.76
C GLY A 80 3.58 -20.99 -15.92
N ARG A 81 2.88 -19.88 -15.65
CA ARG A 81 3.45 -18.52 -15.68
C ARG A 81 3.69 -18.02 -14.27
N HIS A 82 4.84 -17.37 -14.05
CA HIS A 82 5.09 -16.64 -12.82
C HIS A 82 4.25 -15.36 -12.81
N ILE A 83 3.39 -15.21 -11.79
CA ILE A 83 2.58 -14.00 -11.62
C ILE A 83 3.26 -13.11 -10.59
N HIS A 84 3.65 -11.96 -11.03
CA HIS A 84 4.25 -10.93 -10.22
C HIS A 84 3.20 -10.25 -9.32
N HIS A 85 3.57 -9.90 -8.10
CA HIS A 85 2.67 -9.25 -7.16
C HIS A 85 2.23 -7.84 -7.61
N LEU A 86 2.96 -7.22 -8.52
CA LEU A 86 2.56 -5.96 -9.15
C LEU A 86 1.18 -6.03 -9.82
N VAL A 87 0.80 -7.19 -10.37
CA VAL A 87 -0.53 -7.37 -11.02
C VAL A 87 -1.63 -7.15 -10.00
N TRP A 88 -1.50 -7.73 -8.81
CA TRP A 88 -2.44 -7.53 -7.70
C TRP A 88 -2.42 -6.08 -7.21
N GLY A 89 -1.23 -5.47 -7.16
CA GLY A 89 -1.07 -4.05 -6.83
C GLY A 89 -1.86 -3.15 -7.77
N ILE A 90 -1.75 -3.35 -9.09
CA ILE A 90 -2.49 -2.59 -10.09
C ILE A 90 -4.01 -2.79 -9.94
N LEU A 91 -4.47 -4.04 -9.80
CA LEU A 91 -5.90 -4.31 -9.64
C LEU A 91 -6.49 -3.65 -8.41
N ILE A 92 -5.76 -3.67 -7.29
CA ILE A 92 -6.16 -2.96 -6.07
C ILE A 92 -6.24 -1.45 -6.33
N LEU A 93 -5.21 -0.85 -6.96
CA LEU A 93 -5.20 0.59 -7.26
C LEU A 93 -6.35 1.00 -8.18
N LEU A 94 -6.66 0.19 -9.19
CA LEU A 94 -7.80 0.44 -10.09
C LEU A 94 -9.13 0.37 -9.33
N GLY A 95 -9.31 -0.64 -8.47
CA GLY A 95 -10.52 -0.76 -7.63
C GLY A 95 -10.69 0.40 -6.66
N VAL A 96 -9.60 0.79 -5.97
CA VAL A 96 -9.60 1.94 -5.06
C VAL A 96 -9.84 3.25 -5.83
N GLY A 97 -9.20 3.43 -6.97
CA GLY A 97 -9.39 4.60 -7.83
C GLY A 97 -10.84 4.73 -8.29
N TYR A 98 -11.43 3.63 -8.76
CA TYR A 98 -12.85 3.59 -9.12
C TYR A 98 -13.76 3.95 -7.94
N GLY A 99 -13.47 3.42 -6.76
CA GLY A 99 -14.24 3.75 -5.57
C GLY A 99 -14.12 5.23 -5.17
N TYR A 100 -12.94 5.83 -5.28
CA TYR A 100 -12.77 7.27 -5.02
C TYR A 100 -13.47 8.14 -6.06
N LEU A 101 -13.51 7.74 -7.33
CA LEU A 101 -14.28 8.42 -8.36
C LEU A 101 -15.80 8.41 -8.07
N ASN A 102 -16.28 7.37 -7.40
CA ASN A 102 -17.66 7.27 -6.91
C ASN A 102 -17.85 7.88 -5.51
N GLU A 103 -16.90 8.68 -5.02
CA GLU A 103 -16.93 9.35 -3.72
C GLU A 103 -17.13 8.41 -2.53
N VAL A 104 -16.78 7.13 -2.66
CA VAL A 104 -16.89 6.17 -1.57
C VAL A 104 -16.04 6.62 -0.37
N GLY A 105 -16.66 6.64 0.82
CA GLY A 105 -15.99 7.10 2.03
C GLY A 105 -15.93 8.61 2.20
N SER A 106 -16.73 9.41 1.44
CA SER A 106 -16.77 10.88 1.53
C SER A 106 -17.72 11.40 2.62
N LEU A 107 -18.70 10.62 3.05
CA LEU A 107 -19.70 11.00 4.06
C LEU A 107 -19.17 10.82 5.49
N SER A 108 -19.89 11.38 6.47
CA SER A 108 -19.56 11.29 7.90
C SER A 108 -20.25 10.13 8.63
N THR A 109 -20.91 9.22 7.92
CA THR A 109 -21.53 8.03 8.51
C THR A 109 -20.46 7.01 8.95
N PRO A 110 -20.74 6.16 9.95
CA PRO A 110 -19.80 5.10 10.37
C PRO A 110 -19.35 4.20 9.22
N ALA A 111 -20.27 3.80 8.34
CA ALA A 111 -19.95 3.01 7.16
C ALA A 111 -19.00 3.75 6.21
N SER A 112 -19.23 5.04 5.97
CA SER A 112 -18.37 5.85 5.11
C SER A 112 -16.97 6.05 5.71
N ILE A 113 -16.87 6.19 7.04
CA ILE A 113 -15.57 6.25 7.73
C ILE A 113 -14.81 4.93 7.55
N PHE A 114 -15.49 3.79 7.68
CA PHE A 114 -14.90 2.47 7.44
C PHE A 114 -14.35 2.36 6.02
N TRP A 115 -15.17 2.69 5.01
CA TRP A 115 -14.74 2.65 3.60
C TRP A 115 -13.57 3.60 3.32
N SER A 116 -13.60 4.79 3.92
CA SER A 116 -12.49 5.75 3.80
C SER A 116 -11.17 5.18 4.33
N ARG A 117 -11.20 4.49 5.49
CA ARG A 117 -10.03 3.84 6.08
C ARG A 117 -9.57 2.66 5.22
N LEU A 118 -10.50 1.79 4.83
CA LEU A 118 -10.21 0.61 4.00
C LEU A 118 -9.55 1.02 2.69
N PHE A 119 -10.11 1.99 1.96
CA PHE A 119 -9.56 2.43 0.68
C PHE A 119 -8.19 3.11 0.83
N SER A 120 -7.97 3.85 1.92
CA SER A 120 -6.66 4.44 2.19
C SER A 120 -5.60 3.38 2.44
N ILE A 121 -5.93 2.34 3.21
CA ILE A 121 -5.03 1.21 3.47
C ILE A 121 -4.76 0.44 2.17
N LEU A 122 -5.81 0.08 1.42
CA LEU A 122 -5.68 -0.64 0.16
C LEU A 122 -4.89 0.15 -0.90
N TYR A 123 -5.02 1.48 -0.91
CA TYR A 123 -4.20 2.33 -1.77
C TYR A 123 -2.71 2.17 -1.47
N GLY A 124 -2.32 2.25 -0.21
CA GLY A 124 -0.92 2.06 0.21
C GLY A 124 -0.42 0.65 -0.09
N VAL A 125 -1.23 -0.38 0.19
CA VAL A 125 -0.91 -1.77 -0.15
C VAL A 125 -0.70 -1.94 -1.66
N GLY A 126 -1.65 -1.48 -2.47
CA GLY A 126 -1.57 -1.59 -3.93
C GLY A 126 -0.36 -0.85 -4.51
N ALA A 127 -0.08 0.36 -4.02
CA ALA A 127 1.07 1.14 -4.45
C ALA A 127 2.40 0.44 -4.08
N ALA A 128 2.51 -0.13 -2.88
CA ALA A 128 3.71 -0.85 -2.46
C ALA A 128 3.96 -2.09 -3.32
N LEU A 129 2.93 -2.92 -3.56
CA LEU A 129 3.03 -4.10 -4.42
C LEU A 129 3.43 -3.74 -5.86
N THR A 130 2.92 -2.62 -6.36
CA THR A 130 3.20 -2.15 -7.71
C THR A 130 4.63 -1.63 -7.85
N LEU A 131 5.08 -0.78 -6.91
CA LEU A 131 6.37 -0.11 -6.98
C LEU A 131 7.54 -1.00 -6.56
N ASP A 132 7.31 -2.04 -5.77
CA ASP A 132 8.34 -3.01 -5.43
C ASP A 132 8.93 -3.71 -6.67
N GLU A 133 8.13 -3.87 -7.71
CA GLU A 133 8.55 -4.45 -8.99
C GLU A 133 8.63 -3.42 -10.13
N PHE A 134 8.81 -2.12 -9.83
CA PHE A 134 8.87 -1.05 -10.84
C PHE A 134 9.98 -1.28 -11.88
N ALA A 135 11.15 -1.75 -11.46
CA ALA A 135 12.27 -2.05 -12.35
C ALA A 135 11.92 -3.13 -13.40
N LEU A 136 11.01 -4.04 -13.07
CA LEU A 136 10.52 -5.06 -14.00
C LEU A 136 9.72 -4.46 -15.15
N TRP A 137 8.93 -3.42 -14.87
CA TRP A 137 8.19 -2.68 -15.91
C TRP A 137 9.13 -1.93 -16.83
N LEU A 138 10.10 -1.24 -16.23
CA LEU A 138 10.98 -0.36 -16.95
C LEU A 138 11.90 -1.17 -17.89
N ASN A 139 12.37 -2.32 -17.44
CA ASN A 139 13.32 -3.16 -18.19
C ASN A 139 12.65 -4.29 -18.99
N LEU A 140 11.32 -4.48 -18.86
CA LEU A 140 10.57 -5.60 -19.45
C LEU A 140 11.21 -6.98 -19.21
N ALA A 141 11.93 -7.11 -18.11
CA ALA A 141 12.68 -8.30 -17.72
C ALA A 141 12.70 -8.45 -16.20
N ASN A 142 12.88 -9.67 -15.71
CA ASN A 142 13.03 -9.91 -14.28
C ASN A 142 14.43 -9.50 -13.80
N VAL A 143 14.57 -8.25 -13.42
CA VAL A 143 15.81 -7.61 -12.95
C VAL A 143 15.80 -7.35 -11.43
N TYR A 144 14.91 -7.99 -10.69
CA TYR A 144 14.67 -7.72 -9.26
C TYR A 144 15.97 -7.79 -8.42
N TRP A 145 16.82 -8.77 -8.67
CA TRP A 145 18.08 -9.00 -7.96
C TRP A 145 19.34 -8.47 -8.70
N SER A 146 19.14 -7.88 -9.87
CA SER A 146 20.21 -7.25 -10.64
C SER A 146 20.47 -5.81 -10.15
N PRO A 147 21.58 -5.16 -10.59
CA PRO A 147 21.82 -3.75 -10.29
C PRO A 147 20.67 -2.82 -10.70
N GLN A 148 19.96 -3.15 -11.78
CA GLN A 148 18.78 -2.40 -12.26
C GLN A 148 17.60 -2.50 -11.30
N GLY A 149 17.55 -3.52 -10.43
CA GLY A 149 16.52 -3.63 -9.37
C GLY A 149 16.51 -2.45 -8.39
N ARG A 150 17.57 -1.64 -8.35
CA ARG A 150 17.64 -0.40 -7.55
C ARG A 150 16.61 0.64 -8.00
N GLU A 151 16.20 0.63 -9.25
CA GLU A 151 15.16 1.54 -9.80
C GLU A 151 13.82 1.38 -9.07
N SER A 152 13.48 0.18 -8.59
CA SER A 152 12.32 -0.03 -7.74
C SER A 152 12.45 0.67 -6.39
N ILE A 153 13.65 0.67 -5.79
CA ILE A 153 13.92 1.38 -4.53
C ILE A 153 13.80 2.88 -4.75
N ASP A 154 14.35 3.40 -5.83
CA ASP A 154 14.25 4.83 -6.18
C ASP A 154 12.79 5.25 -6.39
N ALA A 155 11.98 4.44 -7.09
CA ALA A 155 10.55 4.68 -7.26
C ALA A 155 9.80 4.69 -5.92
N VAL A 156 10.11 3.77 -5.02
CA VAL A 156 9.54 3.70 -3.66
C VAL A 156 9.92 4.94 -2.84
N LEU A 157 11.16 5.38 -2.90
CA LEU A 157 11.64 6.58 -2.20
C LEU A 157 10.95 7.83 -2.72
N LEU A 158 10.83 7.98 -4.05
CA LEU A 158 10.12 9.10 -4.67
C LEU A 158 8.66 9.13 -4.28
N PHE A 159 7.95 8.01 -4.38
CA PHE A 159 6.54 7.93 -4.02
C PHE A 159 6.31 8.10 -2.52
N GLY A 160 7.15 7.48 -1.68
CA GLY A 160 7.11 7.66 -0.23
C GLY A 160 7.34 9.11 0.18
N SER A 161 8.26 9.82 -0.50
CA SER A 161 8.48 11.25 -0.29
C SER A 161 7.26 12.08 -0.69
N LEU A 162 6.61 11.74 -1.81
CA LEU A 162 5.37 12.40 -2.25
C LEU A 162 4.25 12.22 -1.22
N LEU A 163 4.07 11.02 -0.69
CA LEU A 163 3.09 10.75 0.37
C LEU A 163 3.41 11.53 1.64
N ALA A 164 4.69 11.61 2.03
CA ALA A 164 5.14 12.38 3.18
C ALA A 164 4.86 13.88 3.00
N ILE A 165 5.18 14.44 1.83
CA ILE A 165 4.89 15.85 1.50
C ILE A 165 3.38 16.10 1.57
N GLY A 166 2.57 15.22 1.00
CA GLY A 166 1.12 15.35 1.04
C GLY A 166 0.56 15.27 2.46
N THR A 167 1.14 14.42 3.31
CA THR A 167 0.71 14.24 4.70
C THR A 167 1.12 15.40 5.60
N TRP A 168 2.35 15.88 5.46
CA TRP A 168 2.98 16.85 6.37
C TRP A 168 3.12 18.26 5.78
N GLY A 169 2.98 18.42 4.46
CA GLY A 169 3.18 19.68 3.75
C GLY A 169 2.03 20.69 3.86
N ALA A 170 0.85 20.29 4.34
CA ALA A 170 -0.32 21.16 4.43
C ALA A 170 -0.10 22.46 5.23
N PRO A 171 0.61 22.48 6.37
CA PRO A 171 0.91 23.73 7.09
C PRO A 171 1.69 24.73 6.22
N VAL A 172 2.61 24.24 5.41
CA VAL A 172 3.42 25.07 4.50
C VAL A 172 2.53 25.70 3.41
N VAL A 173 1.66 24.89 2.78
CA VAL A 173 0.72 25.36 1.74
C VAL A 173 -0.28 26.36 2.31
N THR A 174 -0.81 26.11 3.49
CA THR A 174 -1.76 27.03 4.13
C THR A 174 -1.11 28.33 4.56
N ALA A 175 0.12 28.28 5.09
CA ALA A 175 0.89 29.48 5.43
C ALA A 175 1.18 30.34 4.21
N TRP A 176 1.51 29.73 3.07
CA TRP A 176 1.76 30.43 1.82
C TRP A 176 0.48 31.09 1.24
N ARG A 177 -0.67 30.38 1.31
CA ARG A 177 -1.97 30.93 0.87
C ARG A 177 -2.44 32.11 1.70
N ARG A 178 -2.09 32.17 3.00
CA ARG A 178 -2.45 33.30 3.89
C ARG A 178 -1.60 34.54 3.66
N LYS A 179 -0.49 34.43 2.93
CA LYS A 179 0.40 35.57 2.61
C LYS A 179 0.08 36.25 1.27
N LYS A 180 -0.85 35.66 0.50
CA LYS A 180 -1.42 36.24 -0.71
C LYS A 180 -2.79 36.83 -0.41
#